data_601132830ceae87cd72978b8e20d313d
#
_entry.id   601132830ceae87cd72978b8e20d313d
#
_cell.length_a   1.000
_cell.length_b   1.000
_cell.length_c   1.000
_cell.angle_alpha   90.00
_cell.angle_beta   90.00
_cell.angle_gamma   90.00
#
_symmetry.space_group_name_H-M   'P 1'
#
loop_
_entity.id
_entity.type
_entity.pdbx_description
1 polymer ?
#
loop_
_entity_poly.entity_id
_entity_poly.type
_entity_poly.pdbx_seq_one_letter_code
_entity_poly.pdbx_strand_id
1 'polypeptide(L)'
;MKEDLYDDLYEEKEEKIDFHALLFRYVIRWPWFVASVIICLAGAWLHLRQTTPVYNISASVIIKDDKKGGNSGGNLAALEGLGLVNSVSNIDNEIEILRSKTLVKHVVSELNLYTTYSVKGSFNEVELYKSSPVLVGLTPQEADRLPGPAVFELTLSPGNRLDVKATVGETSYNKKFSKLPGLLVTPAGTFTFTLAGDSAGVSEPQTLTAVVSNPMQTAKRYAAALSVEPVSYTHLRAHETDSYL
;
A
#
# COMPACT_ATOMS: atom_id res chain seq x y z
N MET A 1 29.71 -27.10 -78.07
CA MET A 1 30.89 -27.25 -77.20
C MET A 1 31.28 -25.95 -76.50
N LYS A 2 30.36 -25.04 -76.29
CA LYS A 2 30.56 -23.83 -75.50
C LYS A 2 29.31 -23.48 -74.64
N GLU A 3 28.20 -24.16 -74.88
CA GLU A 3 26.99 -23.95 -74.11
C GLU A 3 26.93 -24.85 -72.89
N ASP A 4 27.54 -26.00 -72.88
CA ASP A 4 27.54 -26.96 -71.79
C ASP A 4 28.48 -26.55 -70.63
N LEU A 5 29.36 -25.50 -70.87
CA LEU A 5 30.26 -25.02 -69.79
C LEU A 5 29.68 -23.92 -68.93
N TYR A 6 28.53 -23.34 -69.27
CA TYR A 6 27.88 -22.27 -68.54
C TYR A 6 26.79 -22.81 -67.57
N ASP A 7 26.25 -24.01 -67.82
CA ASP A 7 25.22 -24.61 -66.99
C ASP A 7 25.78 -25.18 -65.69
N ASP A 8 27.06 -25.59 -65.68
CA ASP A 8 27.72 -26.12 -64.46
C ASP A 8 28.17 -24.99 -63.47
N LEU A 9 28.06 -23.70 -63.84
CA LEU A 9 28.49 -22.60 -62.99
C LEU A 9 27.40 -21.97 -62.15
N TYR A 10 26.14 -22.40 -62.36
CA TYR A 10 24.97 -21.87 -61.64
C TYR A 10 24.15 -22.98 -60.95
N GLU A 11 24.77 -24.09 -60.56
CA GLU A 11 24.17 -24.88 -59.49
C GLU A 11 24.24 -24.04 -58.21
N GLU A 12 23.26 -23.16 -58.04
CA GLU A 12 22.91 -22.60 -56.74
C GLU A 12 22.65 -23.79 -55.84
N LYS A 13 23.63 -24.13 -55.02
CA LYS A 13 23.44 -25.02 -53.87
C LYS A 13 22.38 -24.36 -53.03
N GLU A 14 21.11 -24.75 -53.25
CA GLU A 14 20.07 -24.50 -52.28
C GLU A 14 20.58 -25.09 -50.94
N GLU A 15 21.09 -24.24 -50.06
CA GLU A 15 21.43 -24.61 -48.70
C GLU A 15 20.09 -24.96 -48.01
N LYS A 16 19.68 -26.21 -48.20
CA LYS A 16 18.58 -26.78 -47.43
C LYS A 16 19.01 -26.70 -45.97
N ILE A 17 18.42 -25.74 -45.25
CA ILE A 17 18.65 -25.59 -43.83
C ILE A 17 18.21 -26.90 -43.18
N ASP A 18 19.17 -27.70 -42.77
CA ASP A 18 18.96 -29.00 -42.14
C ASP A 18 18.47 -28.74 -40.70
N PHE A 19 17.15 -28.60 -40.55
CA PHE A 19 16.51 -28.35 -39.25
C PHE A 19 16.89 -29.42 -38.23
N HIS A 20 17.13 -30.64 -38.65
CA HIS A 20 17.60 -31.74 -37.80
C HIS A 20 19.01 -31.49 -37.25
N ALA A 21 19.95 -31.04 -38.10
CA ALA A 21 21.31 -30.75 -37.67
C ALA A 21 21.37 -29.52 -36.73
N LEU A 22 20.52 -28.52 -36.98
CA LEU A 22 20.35 -27.36 -36.10
C LEU A 22 19.79 -27.79 -34.76
N LEU A 23 18.72 -28.59 -34.75
CA LEU A 23 18.04 -29.05 -33.53
C LEU A 23 18.98 -29.92 -32.67
N PHE A 24 19.77 -30.78 -33.31
CA PHE A 24 20.76 -31.64 -32.65
C PHE A 24 21.89 -30.82 -32.00
N ARG A 25 22.31 -29.71 -32.61
CA ARG A 25 23.32 -28.80 -32.06
C ARG A 25 22.81 -28.08 -30.81
N TYR A 26 21.50 -27.77 -30.74
CA TYR A 26 20.87 -27.18 -29.54
C TYR A 26 20.66 -28.24 -28.46
N VAL A 27 20.26 -29.44 -28.81
CA VAL A 27 20.05 -30.54 -27.87
C VAL A 27 21.34 -30.95 -27.15
N ILE A 28 22.50 -30.94 -27.83
CA ILE A 28 23.81 -31.23 -27.20
C ILE A 28 24.17 -30.19 -26.15
N ARG A 29 23.67 -28.94 -26.28
CA ARG A 29 23.93 -27.87 -25.31
C ARG A 29 22.82 -27.69 -24.24
N TRP A 30 21.89 -28.67 -24.16
CA TRP A 30 20.81 -28.63 -23.17
C TRP A 30 21.22 -28.35 -21.73
N PRO A 31 22.41 -28.82 -21.21
CA PRO A 31 22.79 -28.55 -19.83
C PRO A 31 23.02 -27.04 -19.58
N TRP A 32 23.47 -26.28 -20.59
CA TRP A 32 23.57 -24.82 -20.48
C TRP A 32 22.21 -24.16 -20.36
N PHE A 33 21.21 -24.72 -21.05
CA PHE A 33 19.84 -24.23 -20.97
C PHE A 33 19.24 -24.49 -19.58
N VAL A 34 19.46 -25.69 -19.04
CA VAL A 34 19.03 -26.04 -17.67
C VAL A 34 19.74 -25.18 -16.64
N ALA A 35 21.04 -24.96 -16.77
CA ALA A 35 21.78 -24.06 -15.89
C ALA A 35 21.22 -22.64 -15.89
N SER A 36 20.94 -22.10 -17.08
CA SER A 36 20.31 -20.77 -17.21
C SER A 36 18.95 -20.69 -16.52
N VAL A 37 18.09 -21.70 -16.70
CA VAL A 37 16.78 -21.78 -16.06
C VAL A 37 16.92 -21.84 -14.54
N ILE A 38 17.86 -22.64 -14.01
CA ILE A 38 18.10 -22.73 -12.57
C ILE A 38 18.57 -21.39 -12.01
N ILE A 39 19.48 -20.69 -12.70
CA ILE A 39 19.96 -19.37 -12.28
C ILE A 39 18.83 -18.36 -12.27
N CYS A 40 17.97 -18.35 -13.31
CA CYS A 40 16.81 -17.46 -13.37
C CYS A 40 15.79 -17.75 -12.25
N LEU A 41 15.52 -19.04 -11.99
CA LEU A 41 14.61 -19.44 -10.91
C LEU A 41 15.16 -19.08 -9.52
N ALA A 42 16.46 -19.28 -9.32
CA ALA A 42 17.12 -18.89 -8.07
C ALA A 42 17.09 -17.37 -7.87
N GLY A 43 17.33 -16.59 -8.92
CA GLY A 43 17.21 -15.13 -8.91
C GLY A 43 15.78 -14.66 -8.63
N ALA A 44 14.79 -15.25 -9.29
CA ALA A 44 13.39 -14.96 -9.06
C ALA A 44 12.94 -15.30 -7.63
N TRP A 45 13.36 -16.46 -7.12
CA TRP A 45 13.07 -16.88 -5.74
C TRP A 45 13.68 -15.91 -4.72
N LEU A 46 14.94 -15.50 -4.93
CA LEU A 46 15.61 -14.54 -4.06
C LEU A 46 14.91 -13.17 -4.10
N HIS A 47 14.51 -12.71 -5.28
CA HIS A 47 13.75 -11.48 -5.45
C HIS A 47 12.40 -11.53 -4.74
N LEU A 48 11.62 -12.60 -4.93
CA LEU A 48 10.33 -12.79 -4.28
C LEU A 48 10.45 -12.82 -2.74
N ARG A 49 11.54 -13.39 -2.23
CA ARG A 49 11.80 -13.43 -0.79
C ARG A 49 12.13 -12.05 -0.20
N GLN A 50 12.62 -11.12 -1.01
CA GLN A 50 12.93 -9.76 -0.58
C GLN A 50 11.76 -8.79 -0.78
N THR A 51 10.77 -9.13 -1.60
CA THR A 51 9.64 -8.26 -1.92
C THR A 51 8.57 -8.36 -0.84
N THR A 52 8.17 -7.23 -0.27
CA THR A 52 7.02 -7.16 0.64
C THR A 52 5.72 -7.29 -0.16
N PRO A 53 4.75 -8.13 0.28
CA PRO A 53 3.48 -8.27 -0.41
C PRO A 53 2.68 -6.95 -0.33
N VAL A 54 2.22 -6.46 -1.47
CA VAL A 54 1.34 -5.30 -1.57
C VAL A 54 -0.08 -5.80 -1.82
N TYR A 55 -1.00 -5.41 -0.95
CA TYR A 55 -2.41 -5.78 -1.06
C TYR A 55 -3.21 -4.63 -1.66
N ASN A 56 -4.05 -4.94 -2.63
CA ASN A 56 -5.06 -4.01 -3.14
C ASN A 56 -6.40 -4.33 -2.48
N ILE A 57 -6.98 -3.36 -1.79
CA ILE A 57 -8.24 -3.52 -1.06
C ILE A 57 -9.26 -2.61 -1.72
N SER A 58 -10.43 -3.15 -2.04
CA SER A 58 -11.57 -2.40 -2.56
C SER A 58 -12.74 -2.46 -1.60
N ALA A 59 -13.48 -1.35 -1.49
CA ALA A 59 -14.71 -1.26 -0.75
C ALA A 59 -15.74 -0.49 -1.57
N SER A 60 -17.03 -0.85 -1.45
CA SER A 60 -18.12 -0.13 -2.09
C SER A 60 -18.94 0.61 -1.03
N VAL A 61 -19.26 1.87 -1.33
CA VAL A 61 -20.09 2.74 -0.48
C VAL A 61 -21.35 3.09 -1.26
N ILE A 62 -22.50 2.92 -0.63
CA ILE A 62 -23.79 3.34 -1.20
C ILE A 62 -24.08 4.74 -0.67
N ILE A 63 -24.16 5.70 -1.59
CA ILE A 63 -24.56 7.07 -1.27
C ILE A 63 -26.08 7.13 -1.43
N LYS A 64 -26.77 7.42 -0.32
CA LYS A 64 -28.22 7.60 -0.32
C LYS A 64 -28.53 9.03 -0.74
N ASP A 65 -29.22 9.18 -1.85
CA ASP A 65 -29.70 10.47 -2.33
C ASP A 65 -30.93 10.87 -1.47
N ASP A 66 -30.71 11.67 -0.42
CA ASP A 66 -31.82 12.19 0.42
C ASP A 66 -32.60 13.30 -0.29
N LYS A 67 -33.21 12.95 -1.43
CA LYS A 67 -34.15 13.85 -2.14
C LYS A 67 -35.53 14.00 -1.43
N LYS A 68 -35.63 13.63 -0.15
CA LYS A 68 -36.86 13.80 0.65
C LYS A 68 -36.63 14.75 1.82
N GLY A 69 -37.01 16.00 1.65
CA GLY A 69 -37.22 16.85 2.81
C GLY A 69 -36.70 18.27 2.76
N GLY A 70 -36.92 18.96 1.68
CA GLY A 70 -36.73 20.41 1.65
C GLY A 70 -37.80 21.03 0.77
N ASN A 71 -38.85 21.58 1.41
CA ASN A 71 -39.84 22.45 0.77
C ASN A 71 -39.17 23.76 0.31
N SER A 72 -38.25 23.65 -0.64
CA SER A 72 -37.61 24.77 -1.31
C SER A 72 -38.36 25.02 -2.63
N GLY A 73 -39.18 26.01 -2.58
CA GLY A 73 -40.10 26.52 -3.58
C GLY A 73 -39.84 26.19 -5.04
N GLY A 74 -40.92 25.94 -5.73
CA GLY A 74 -41.21 25.70 -7.15
C GLY A 74 -40.21 26.00 -8.27
N ASN A 75 -39.10 26.67 -8.01
CA ASN A 75 -38.08 26.98 -9.02
C ASN A 75 -37.04 25.88 -9.22
N LEU A 76 -36.75 25.05 -8.19
CA LEU A 76 -35.76 23.97 -8.30
C LEU A 76 -36.31 22.78 -9.11
N ALA A 77 -37.59 22.46 -8.92
CA ALA A 77 -38.29 21.43 -9.69
C ALA A 77 -38.43 21.80 -11.20
N ALA A 78 -38.53 23.07 -11.50
CA ALA A 78 -38.55 23.56 -12.89
C ALA A 78 -37.16 23.44 -13.55
N LEU A 79 -36.08 23.65 -12.80
CA LEU A 79 -34.71 23.49 -13.29
C LEU A 79 -34.33 22.00 -13.44
N GLU A 80 -34.86 21.12 -12.61
CA GLU A 80 -34.69 19.66 -12.71
C GLU A 80 -35.42 19.11 -13.96
N GLY A 81 -36.62 19.64 -14.26
CA GLY A 81 -37.37 19.32 -15.49
C GLY A 81 -36.70 19.79 -16.77
N LEU A 82 -35.82 20.79 -16.71
CA LEU A 82 -35.02 21.30 -17.83
C LEU A 82 -33.67 20.56 -18.00
N GLY A 83 -33.39 19.54 -17.19
CA GLY A 83 -32.11 18.78 -17.24
C GLY A 83 -30.88 19.59 -16.85
N LEU A 84 -31.07 20.78 -16.24
CA LEU A 84 -29.97 21.67 -15.87
C LEU A 84 -29.36 21.37 -14.52
N VAL A 85 -30.01 20.53 -13.69
CA VAL A 85 -29.46 20.04 -12.42
C VAL A 85 -29.15 18.57 -12.61
N ASN A 86 -27.95 18.28 -13.04
CA ASN A 86 -27.47 16.90 -13.23
C ASN A 86 -27.25 16.25 -11.88
N SER A 87 -27.88 15.09 -11.63
CA SER A 87 -27.56 14.16 -10.55
C SER A 87 -26.10 13.70 -10.60
N VAL A 88 -25.45 13.81 -11.75
CA VAL A 88 -24.03 13.55 -11.97
C VAL A 88 -23.15 14.51 -11.16
N SER A 89 -23.52 15.80 -11.08
CA SER A 89 -22.79 16.81 -10.31
C SER A 89 -22.73 16.49 -8.81
N ASN A 90 -23.73 15.80 -8.27
CA ASN A 90 -23.77 15.44 -6.85
C ASN A 90 -22.77 14.31 -6.55
N ILE A 91 -22.67 13.31 -7.45
CA ILE A 91 -21.74 12.18 -7.29
C ILE A 91 -20.29 12.63 -7.43
N ASP A 92 -19.98 13.52 -8.37
CA ASP A 92 -18.64 14.06 -8.54
C ASP A 92 -18.20 14.85 -7.31
N ASN A 93 -19.11 15.63 -6.71
CA ASN A 93 -18.82 16.32 -5.47
C ASN A 93 -18.58 15.37 -4.31
N GLU A 94 -19.33 14.28 -4.19
CA GLU A 94 -19.12 13.25 -3.15
C GLU A 94 -17.78 12.53 -3.34
N ILE A 95 -17.42 12.24 -4.58
CA ILE A 95 -16.10 11.65 -4.90
C ILE A 95 -14.97 12.61 -4.48
N GLU A 96 -15.13 13.90 -4.73
CA GLU A 96 -14.13 14.91 -4.35
C GLU A 96 -14.03 15.06 -2.83
N ILE A 97 -15.15 14.99 -2.11
CA ILE A 97 -15.18 14.97 -0.65
C ILE A 97 -14.43 13.73 -0.12
N LEU A 98 -14.68 12.55 -0.68
CA LEU A 98 -14.01 11.31 -0.28
C LEU A 98 -12.50 11.35 -0.52
N ARG A 99 -12.04 12.03 -1.57
CA ARG A 99 -10.62 12.25 -1.89
C ARG A 99 -10.01 13.41 -1.11
N SER A 100 -10.80 14.14 -0.36
CA SER A 100 -10.36 15.32 0.38
C SER A 100 -9.27 14.93 1.41
N LYS A 101 -8.16 15.66 1.34
CA LYS A 101 -7.03 15.47 2.28
C LYS A 101 -7.43 15.70 3.74
N THR A 102 -8.43 16.55 3.97
CA THR A 102 -8.95 16.86 5.31
C THR A 102 -9.71 15.68 5.88
N LEU A 103 -10.58 15.05 5.07
CA LEU A 103 -11.30 13.82 5.48
C LEU A 103 -10.32 12.68 5.74
N VAL A 104 -9.39 12.45 4.82
CA VAL A 104 -8.36 11.40 4.98
C VAL A 104 -7.50 11.67 6.21
N LYS A 105 -7.14 12.94 6.51
CA LYS A 105 -6.42 13.31 7.74
C LYS A 105 -7.22 12.94 8.99
N HIS A 106 -8.53 13.19 8.99
CA HIS A 106 -9.38 12.83 10.12
C HIS A 106 -9.35 11.33 10.37
N VAL A 107 -9.51 10.51 9.32
CA VAL A 107 -9.42 9.05 9.39
C VAL A 107 -8.04 8.59 9.87
N VAL A 108 -6.97 9.15 9.32
CA VAL A 108 -5.58 8.85 9.71
C VAL A 108 -5.36 9.14 11.19
N SER A 109 -5.92 10.24 11.70
CA SER A 109 -5.79 10.62 13.12
C SER A 109 -6.63 9.72 14.02
N GLU A 110 -7.86 9.38 13.63
CA GLU A 110 -8.75 8.53 14.40
C GLU A 110 -8.24 7.09 14.52
N LEU A 111 -7.72 6.56 13.41
CA LEU A 111 -7.16 5.20 13.37
C LEU A 111 -5.68 5.12 13.79
N ASN A 112 -5.06 6.24 14.16
CA ASN A 112 -3.63 6.36 14.51
C ASN A 112 -2.69 5.82 13.42
N LEU A 113 -3.06 5.98 12.13
CA LEU A 113 -2.26 5.50 10.99
C LEU A 113 -0.98 6.32 10.75
N TYR A 114 -0.78 7.39 11.47
CA TYR A 114 0.44 8.19 11.44
C TYR A 114 1.59 7.57 12.26
N THR A 115 1.31 6.48 13.01
CA THR A 115 2.32 5.70 13.71
C THR A 115 2.41 4.31 13.06
N THR A 116 3.57 3.99 12.49
CA THR A 116 3.83 2.68 11.89
C THR A 116 4.82 1.89 12.75
N TYR A 117 4.60 0.60 12.87
CA TYR A 117 5.46 -0.31 13.62
C TYR A 117 6.03 -1.36 12.68
N SER A 118 7.35 -1.57 12.74
CA SER A 118 8.02 -2.60 11.97
C SER A 118 8.98 -3.40 12.84
N VAL A 119 9.14 -4.67 12.49
CA VAL A 119 10.16 -5.56 13.06
C VAL A 119 11.13 -5.92 11.96
N LYS A 120 12.41 -5.82 12.27
CA LYS A 120 13.46 -6.25 11.37
C LYS A 120 13.47 -7.77 11.28
N GLY A 121 12.92 -8.30 10.20
CA GLY A 121 13.05 -9.71 9.85
C GLY A 121 14.45 -10.03 9.33
N SER A 122 14.71 -11.31 9.05
CA SER A 122 16.02 -11.75 8.54
C SER A 122 16.39 -11.13 7.19
N PHE A 123 15.41 -10.80 6.34
CA PHE A 123 15.62 -10.25 4.99
C PHE A 123 14.79 -8.99 4.72
N ASN A 124 13.64 -8.84 5.39
CA ASN A 124 12.71 -7.72 5.18
C ASN A 124 12.27 -7.12 6.51
N GLU A 125 11.88 -5.87 6.48
CA GLU A 125 11.08 -5.28 7.55
C GLU A 125 9.63 -5.71 7.41
N VAL A 126 9.04 -6.23 8.48
CA VAL A 126 7.64 -6.65 8.54
C VAL A 126 6.87 -5.61 9.34
N GLU A 127 5.84 -5.05 8.71
CA GLU A 127 4.96 -4.08 9.37
C GLU A 127 3.98 -4.81 10.31
N LEU A 128 3.87 -4.33 11.55
CA LEU A 128 3.08 -4.99 12.61
C LEU A 128 1.69 -4.38 12.79
N TYR A 129 1.35 -3.32 12.10
CA TYR A 129 0.08 -2.60 12.23
C TYR A 129 -0.48 -2.60 13.69
N LYS A 130 -1.53 -3.39 13.99
CA LYS A 130 -2.13 -3.51 15.34
C LYS A 130 -1.50 -4.57 16.26
N SER A 131 -0.55 -5.36 15.74
CA SER A 131 0.08 -6.46 16.48
C SER A 131 1.36 -6.02 17.22
N SER A 132 1.63 -4.73 17.29
CA SER A 132 2.78 -4.21 18.03
C SER A 132 2.61 -4.42 19.53
N PRO A 133 3.60 -5.01 20.24
CA PRO A 133 3.54 -5.21 21.69
C PRO A 133 3.65 -3.89 22.48
N VAL A 134 4.21 -2.86 21.86
CA VAL A 134 4.36 -1.52 22.47
C VAL A 134 3.69 -0.50 21.57
N LEU A 135 2.88 0.36 22.15
CA LEU A 135 2.23 1.47 21.48
C LEU A 135 2.91 2.78 21.85
N VAL A 136 3.20 3.58 20.82
CA VAL A 136 3.73 4.94 20.97
C VAL A 136 2.56 5.91 20.75
N GLY A 137 2.20 6.62 21.82
CA GLY A 137 1.16 7.63 21.80
C GLY A 137 1.77 9.03 21.71
N LEU A 138 1.18 9.87 20.87
CA LEU A 138 1.42 11.30 20.80
C LEU A 138 0.08 11.98 20.59
N THR A 139 -0.12 13.16 21.19
CA THR A 139 -1.37 13.88 20.97
C THR A 139 -1.47 14.33 19.50
N PRO A 140 -2.67 14.30 18.87
CA PRO A 140 -2.82 14.70 17.46
C PRO A 140 -2.30 16.12 17.19
N GLN A 141 -2.42 17.02 18.17
CA GLN A 141 -1.94 18.40 18.07
C GLN A 141 -0.41 18.49 18.04
N GLU A 142 0.28 17.67 18.83
CA GLU A 142 1.74 17.59 18.81
C GLU A 142 2.23 16.88 17.55
N ALA A 143 1.51 15.82 17.09
CA ALA A 143 1.82 15.12 15.85
C ALA A 143 1.74 16.04 14.62
N ASP A 144 0.77 16.97 14.59
CA ASP A 144 0.67 17.98 13.53
C ASP A 144 1.86 18.96 13.49
N ARG A 145 2.53 19.17 14.62
CA ARG A 145 3.69 20.07 14.74
C ARG A 145 5.03 19.40 14.51
N LEU A 146 5.06 18.08 14.31
CA LEU A 146 6.30 17.36 14.05
C LEU A 146 6.99 17.92 12.80
N PRO A 147 8.26 18.33 12.90
CA PRO A 147 9.03 18.87 11.76
C PRO A 147 9.38 17.78 10.75
N GLY A 148 9.40 16.54 11.17
CA GLY A 148 9.72 15.37 10.38
C GLY A 148 9.32 14.07 11.09
N PRO A 149 9.58 12.92 10.52
CA PRO A 149 9.28 11.64 11.16
C PRO A 149 10.14 11.47 12.43
N ALA A 150 9.50 11.04 13.52
CA ALA A 150 10.19 10.62 14.72
C ALA A 150 10.36 9.10 14.70
N VAL A 151 11.60 8.63 14.76
CA VAL A 151 11.95 7.20 14.68
C VAL A 151 12.34 6.71 16.06
N PHE A 152 11.75 5.61 16.48
CA PHE A 152 11.97 4.97 17.78
C PHE A 152 12.44 3.54 17.57
N GLU A 153 13.64 3.22 18.01
CA GLU A 153 14.06 1.82 18.20
C GLU A 153 13.68 1.42 19.62
N LEU A 154 12.76 0.48 19.72
CA LEU A 154 12.17 0.01 20.98
C LEU A 154 12.63 -1.42 21.23
N THR A 155 13.31 -1.66 22.34
CA THR A 155 13.67 -3.01 22.75
C THR A 155 12.90 -3.36 24.00
N LEU A 156 11.88 -4.22 23.85
CA LEU A 156 11.08 -4.74 24.95
C LEU A 156 11.75 -5.99 25.53
N SER A 157 12.11 -5.93 26.79
CA SER A 157 12.74 -7.03 27.55
C SER A 157 11.74 -7.67 28.52
N PRO A 158 11.98 -8.92 28.96
CA PRO A 158 11.15 -9.58 29.96
C PRO A 158 10.99 -8.73 31.23
N GLY A 159 9.79 -8.73 31.79
CA GLY A 159 9.44 -7.91 32.95
C GLY A 159 9.03 -6.49 32.62
N ASN A 160 8.55 -6.23 31.39
CA ASN A 160 8.00 -4.95 30.92
C ASN A 160 9.01 -3.79 30.94
N ARG A 161 10.29 -4.12 30.81
CA ARG A 161 11.36 -3.13 30.68
C ARG A 161 11.49 -2.73 29.21
N LEU A 162 11.51 -1.43 28.95
CA LEU A 162 11.61 -0.86 27.61
C LEU A 162 12.84 0.02 27.48
N ASP A 163 13.73 -0.34 26.58
CA ASP A 163 14.84 0.52 26.16
C ASP A 163 14.41 1.26 24.88
N VAL A 164 14.44 2.59 24.92
CA VAL A 164 14.02 3.47 23.85
C VAL A 164 15.20 4.25 23.34
N LYS A 165 15.51 4.13 22.06
CA LYS A 165 16.37 5.06 21.32
C LYS A 165 15.47 5.82 20.35
N ALA A 166 15.30 7.11 20.58
CA ALA A 166 14.48 7.98 19.78
C ALA A 166 15.33 8.91 18.95
N THR A 167 15.03 9.07 17.68
CA THR A 167 15.59 10.08 16.80
C THR A 167 14.45 10.99 16.35
N VAL A 168 14.49 12.24 16.81
CA VAL A 168 13.47 13.25 16.49
C VAL A 168 14.17 14.44 15.83
N GLY A 169 13.97 14.61 14.53
CA GLY A 169 14.76 15.55 13.74
C GLY A 169 16.23 15.14 13.71
N GLU A 170 17.12 16.04 14.14
CA GLU A 170 18.58 15.82 14.21
C GLU A 170 19.05 15.33 15.61
N THR A 171 18.14 15.25 16.58
CA THR A 171 18.49 14.94 17.97
C THR A 171 18.13 13.50 18.31
N SER A 172 19.08 12.80 18.93
CA SER A 172 18.88 11.45 19.43
C SER A 172 18.73 11.45 20.95
N TYR A 173 17.75 10.69 21.43
CA TYR A 173 17.46 10.50 22.84
C TYR A 173 17.59 9.01 23.18
N ASN A 174 18.15 8.70 24.34
CA ASN A 174 18.21 7.33 24.84
C ASN A 174 17.63 7.30 26.25
N LYS A 175 16.59 6.49 26.44
CA LYS A 175 15.93 6.37 27.75
C LYS A 175 15.52 4.93 28.00
N LYS A 176 15.71 4.50 29.26
CA LYS A 176 15.32 3.16 29.73
C LYS A 176 14.17 3.29 30.71
N PHE A 177 13.14 2.50 30.50
CA PHE A 177 11.99 2.44 31.36
C PHE A 177 11.95 1.08 32.07
N SER A 178 11.92 1.11 33.41
CA SER A 178 11.80 -0.12 34.20
C SER A 178 10.39 -0.65 34.27
N LYS A 179 9.41 0.22 34.03
CA LYS A 179 7.97 -0.10 33.99
C LYS A 179 7.28 0.78 32.95
N LEU A 180 6.25 0.25 32.32
CA LEU A 180 5.35 0.97 31.43
C LEU A 180 4.04 1.27 32.17
N PRO A 181 3.35 2.38 31.91
CA PRO A 181 3.65 3.38 30.86
C PRO A 181 4.85 4.27 31.16
N GLY A 182 5.59 4.60 30.10
CA GLY A 182 6.75 5.50 30.14
C GLY A 182 6.49 6.79 29.36
N LEU A 183 7.10 7.89 29.79
CA LEU A 183 7.00 9.20 29.14
C LEU A 183 8.39 9.69 28.71
N LEU A 184 8.50 10.09 27.46
CA LEU A 184 9.68 10.76 26.89
C LEU A 184 9.27 12.16 26.44
N VAL A 185 9.76 13.16 27.16
CA VAL A 185 9.54 14.56 26.84
C VAL A 185 10.64 15.02 25.88
N THR A 186 10.26 15.54 24.73
CA THR A 186 11.16 16.13 23.72
C THR A 186 10.66 17.52 23.33
N PRO A 187 11.47 18.35 22.71
CA PRO A 187 11.02 19.66 22.20
C PRO A 187 9.91 19.56 21.15
N ALA A 188 9.77 18.41 20.48
CA ALA A 188 8.76 18.16 19.46
C ALA A 188 7.43 17.65 20.03
N GLY A 189 7.40 17.22 21.31
CA GLY A 189 6.21 16.72 21.99
C GLY A 189 6.53 15.66 23.04
N THR A 190 5.49 15.22 23.74
CA THR A 190 5.58 14.19 24.80
C THR A 190 5.11 12.85 24.26
N PHE A 191 6.04 11.94 24.07
CA PHE A 191 5.75 10.58 23.61
C PHE A 191 5.46 9.68 24.81
N THR A 192 4.34 8.96 24.72
CA THR A 192 3.88 7.99 25.73
C THR A 192 4.08 6.57 25.19
N PHE A 193 4.75 5.73 25.96
CA PHE A 193 4.94 4.32 25.62
C PHE A 193 4.05 3.47 26.52
N THR A 194 3.16 2.67 25.92
CA THR A 194 2.25 1.78 26.63
C THR A 194 2.35 0.36 26.08
N LEU A 195 2.05 -0.64 26.90
CA LEU A 195 1.91 -2.02 26.41
C LEU A 195 0.58 -2.19 25.70
N ALA A 196 0.58 -2.92 24.59
CA ALA A 196 -0.63 -3.31 23.90
C ALA A 196 -1.22 -4.58 24.56
N GLY A 197 -2.40 -4.46 25.15
CA GLY A 197 -3.22 -5.60 25.62
C GLY A 197 -2.45 -6.71 26.37
N ASP A 198 -2.52 -7.91 25.84
CA ASP A 198 -1.98 -9.15 26.43
C ASP A 198 -0.44 -9.32 26.31
N SER A 199 0.33 -8.28 25.96
CA SER A 199 1.78 -8.37 25.80
C SER A 199 2.56 -8.57 27.13
N ALA A 200 1.87 -8.90 28.21
CA ALA A 200 2.46 -9.11 29.53
C ALA A 200 3.43 -10.32 29.63
N GLY A 201 3.61 -11.08 28.56
CA GLY A 201 4.38 -12.34 28.56
C GLY A 201 5.48 -12.42 27.51
N VAL A 202 6.19 -11.32 27.21
CA VAL A 202 7.35 -11.41 26.30
C VAL A 202 8.45 -12.20 27.01
N SER A 203 8.69 -13.42 26.53
CA SER A 203 9.73 -14.33 27.08
C SER A 203 11.13 -14.00 26.59
N GLU A 204 11.26 -13.40 25.40
CA GLU A 204 12.53 -13.02 24.79
C GLU A 204 12.55 -11.53 24.44
N PRO A 205 13.73 -10.89 24.47
CA PRO A 205 13.83 -9.48 24.07
C PRO A 205 13.42 -9.30 22.61
N GLN A 206 12.47 -8.41 22.36
CA GLN A 206 11.99 -8.07 21.02
C GLN A 206 12.37 -6.63 20.69
N THR A 207 13.03 -6.45 19.55
CA THR A 207 13.36 -5.12 19.02
C THR A 207 12.41 -4.79 17.87
N LEU A 208 11.76 -3.65 17.99
CA LEU A 208 10.85 -3.12 16.97
C LEU A 208 11.19 -1.65 16.69
N THR A 209 10.88 -1.21 15.50
CA THR A 209 11.01 0.18 15.09
C THR A 209 9.61 0.78 15.00
N ALA A 210 9.39 1.90 15.69
CA ALA A 210 8.17 2.70 15.56
C ALA A 210 8.51 4.03 14.88
N VAL A 211 7.73 4.42 13.89
CA VAL A 211 7.89 5.69 13.18
C VAL A 211 6.61 6.50 13.33
N VAL A 212 6.72 7.65 13.97
CA VAL A 212 5.62 8.61 14.11
C VAL A 212 5.81 9.70 13.08
N SER A 213 4.87 9.84 12.17
CA SER A 213 4.89 10.81 11.07
C SER A 213 3.83 11.90 11.31
N ASN A 214 3.97 13.02 10.59
CA ASN A 214 2.93 14.05 10.62
C ASN A 214 1.63 13.53 9.98
N PRO A 215 0.45 13.64 10.66
CA PRO A 215 -0.83 13.14 10.17
C PRO A 215 -1.21 13.69 8.80
N MET A 216 -0.92 14.97 8.52
CA MET A 216 -1.21 15.57 7.23
C MET A 216 -0.34 15.00 6.09
N GLN A 217 0.93 14.69 6.36
CA GLN A 217 1.81 14.06 5.37
C GLN A 217 1.37 12.62 5.09
N THR A 218 1.01 11.89 6.13
CA THR A 218 0.45 10.54 6.03
C THR A 218 -0.86 10.57 5.25
N ALA A 219 -1.76 11.50 5.54
CA ALA A 219 -3.02 11.67 4.81
C ALA A 219 -2.82 11.97 3.33
N LYS A 220 -1.81 12.79 2.97
CA LYS A 220 -1.48 13.05 1.56
C LYS A 220 -1.04 11.77 0.83
N ARG A 221 -0.29 10.90 1.49
CA ARG A 221 0.14 9.60 0.91
C ARG A 221 -1.06 8.68 0.66
N TYR A 222 -1.96 8.54 1.66
CA TYR A 222 -3.18 7.74 1.51
C TYR A 222 -4.14 8.32 0.49
N ALA A 223 -4.35 9.64 0.48
CA ALA A 223 -5.20 10.31 -0.51
C ALA A 223 -4.67 10.14 -1.95
N ALA A 224 -3.35 10.11 -2.14
CA ALA A 224 -2.74 9.88 -3.44
C ALA A 224 -2.89 8.41 -3.92
N ALA A 225 -2.98 7.46 -2.99
CA ALA A 225 -3.18 6.04 -3.28
C ALA A 225 -4.68 5.66 -3.42
N LEU A 226 -5.60 6.54 -3.00
CA LEU A 226 -7.03 6.28 -3.03
C LEU A 226 -7.60 6.52 -4.44
N SER A 227 -8.09 5.46 -5.10
CA SER A 227 -8.92 5.56 -6.30
C SER A 227 -10.38 5.43 -5.92
N VAL A 228 -11.18 6.41 -6.29
CA VAL A 228 -12.65 6.39 -6.10
C VAL A 228 -13.30 6.48 -7.46
N GLU A 229 -14.10 5.48 -7.79
CA GLU A 229 -14.78 5.39 -9.08
C GLU A 229 -16.27 5.15 -8.87
N PRO A 230 -17.15 5.83 -9.61
CA PRO A 230 -18.59 5.55 -9.55
C PRO A 230 -18.85 4.19 -10.17
N VAL A 231 -19.65 3.36 -9.52
CA VAL A 231 -20.15 2.12 -10.10
C VAL A 231 -21.22 2.50 -11.14
N SER A 232 -21.02 2.06 -12.37
CA SER A 232 -21.93 2.40 -13.48
C SER A 232 -23.38 1.99 -13.20
N TYR A 233 -24.31 2.89 -13.41
CA TYR A 233 -25.76 2.74 -13.16
C TYR A 233 -26.46 1.68 -14.04
N THR A 234 -25.77 1.03 -14.96
CA THR A 234 -26.37 0.08 -15.90
C THR A 234 -26.94 -1.18 -15.26
N HIS A 235 -26.56 -1.50 -14.03
CA HIS A 235 -27.07 -2.68 -13.31
C HIS A 235 -28.27 -2.42 -12.39
N LEU A 236 -28.63 -1.19 -12.08
CA LEU A 236 -29.77 -0.86 -11.20
C LEU A 236 -31.13 -0.86 -11.91
N ARG A 237 -31.16 -0.89 -13.25
CA ARG A 237 -32.41 -0.83 -14.03
C ARG A 237 -33.04 -2.20 -14.30
N ALA A 238 -32.35 -3.29 -13.99
CA ALA A 238 -32.86 -4.63 -14.27
C ALA A 238 -33.77 -5.21 -13.16
N HIS A 239 -33.86 -4.56 -11.99
CA HIS A 239 -34.60 -5.10 -10.83
C HIS A 239 -35.97 -4.45 -10.60
N GLU A 240 -36.37 -3.42 -11.36
CA GLU A 240 -37.66 -2.73 -11.16
C GLU A 240 -38.80 -3.19 -12.09
N THR A 241 -38.56 -4.19 -12.97
CA THR A 241 -39.56 -4.63 -13.94
C THR A 241 -40.38 -5.85 -13.52
N ASP A 242 -40.09 -6.47 -12.38
CA ASP A 242 -40.77 -7.70 -11.95
C ASP A 242 -41.79 -7.53 -10.81
N SER A 243 -42.29 -6.31 -10.53
CA SER A 243 -43.26 -6.09 -9.45
C SER A 243 -44.69 -5.72 -9.91
N TYR A 244 -45.02 -5.88 -11.19
CA TYR A 244 -46.41 -5.72 -11.65
C TYR A 244 -46.81 -6.88 -12.56
N LEU A 245 -47.13 -8.02 -11.94
CA LEU A 245 -48.11 -9.03 -12.42
C LEU A 245 -48.76 -9.68 -11.21
#